data_527e8fe583638d1f3e754d50054afb72
#
_entry.id   527e8fe583638d1f3e754d50054afb72
#
_cell.length_a   1.000
_cell.length_b   1.000
_cell.length_c   1.000
_cell.angle_alpha   90.00
_cell.angle_beta   90.00
_cell.angle_gamma   90.00
#
_symmetry.space_group_name_H-M   'P 1'
#
loop_
_entity.id
_entity.type
_entity.pdbx_description
1 polymer ?
#
loop_
_entity_poly.entity_id
_entity_poly.type
_entity_poly.pdbx_seq_one_letter_code
_entity_poly.pdbx_strand_id
1 'polypeptide(L)'
;MSETSCVNATVAVVGNPTSNKGKGAEVGKQVVELLQEAGRKHGFNVIDVTGESFDDSLANARNRRNEYDYLVAVGGDGMIALGANAVGCSGKPLGIVATGSGNDFARGLELPVNRVETAVDGIFGAIVRGTHIDVDMGLATSLQGGYAVDSSTGDDLVGDSDVPLRPAVNRFYAGMLSCGLDASINDRANHSRLPNGSV
;
A
#
# COMPACT_ATOMS: atom_id res chain seq x y z
N MET A 1 -22.71 -6.39 30.79
CA MET A 1 -23.06 -6.71 29.39
C MET A 1 -22.68 -5.46 28.62
N SER A 2 -21.51 -5.46 27.95
CA SER A 2 -21.09 -4.30 27.13
C SER A 2 -21.96 -4.29 25.87
N GLU A 3 -22.66 -3.20 25.65
CA GLU A 3 -23.35 -2.94 24.38
C GLU A 3 -22.31 -3.04 23.26
N THR A 4 -22.48 -4.02 22.40
CA THR A 4 -21.69 -4.15 21.18
C THR A 4 -22.13 -3.01 20.27
N SER A 5 -21.35 -1.91 20.22
CA SER A 5 -21.66 -0.82 19.29
C SER A 5 -21.55 -1.36 17.87
N CYS A 6 -22.67 -1.41 17.16
CA CYS A 6 -22.70 -1.73 15.74
C CYS A 6 -22.01 -0.59 14.97
N VAL A 7 -20.93 -0.90 14.30
CA VAL A 7 -20.21 0.03 13.41
C VAL A 7 -20.78 -0.16 12.01
N ASN A 8 -21.69 0.71 11.60
CA ASN A 8 -22.19 0.68 10.22
C ASN A 8 -21.16 1.30 9.26
N ALA A 9 -20.14 0.53 8.92
CA ALA A 9 -19.04 0.97 8.08
C ALA A 9 -18.65 -0.13 7.07
N THR A 10 -17.92 0.24 6.05
CA THR A 10 -17.33 -0.70 5.08
C THR A 10 -15.80 -0.60 5.12
N VAL A 11 -15.16 -1.74 5.23
CA VAL A 11 -13.69 -1.89 5.22
C VAL A 11 -13.29 -2.48 3.87
N ALA A 12 -12.48 -1.76 3.10
CA ALA A 12 -11.87 -2.28 1.89
C ALA A 12 -10.51 -2.93 2.21
N VAL A 13 -10.23 -4.05 1.58
CA VAL A 13 -8.92 -4.72 1.67
C VAL A 13 -8.24 -4.65 0.31
N VAL A 14 -6.96 -4.31 0.30
CA VAL A 14 -6.12 -4.33 -0.90
C VAL A 14 -4.80 -5.06 -0.61
N GLY A 15 -4.48 -6.05 -1.42
CA GLY A 15 -3.28 -6.88 -1.29
C GLY A 15 -2.47 -6.93 -2.59
N ASN A 16 -1.35 -7.64 -2.52
CA ASN A 16 -0.57 -8.00 -3.69
C ASN A 16 -0.53 -9.52 -3.84
N PRO A 17 -1.34 -10.10 -4.73
CA PRO A 17 -1.44 -11.56 -4.86
C PRO A 17 -0.16 -12.21 -5.34
N THR A 18 0.71 -11.50 -6.06
CA THR A 18 1.96 -12.02 -6.62
C THR A 18 3.15 -11.91 -5.66
N SER A 19 3.00 -11.21 -4.53
CA SER A 19 4.08 -11.02 -3.55
C SER A 19 4.49 -12.35 -2.90
N ASN A 20 5.73 -12.38 -2.39
CA ASN A 20 6.27 -13.51 -1.65
C ASN A 20 6.10 -14.87 -2.36
N LYS A 21 6.41 -14.91 -3.67
CA LYS A 21 6.29 -16.12 -4.53
C LYS A 21 4.86 -16.68 -4.58
N GLY A 22 3.85 -15.81 -4.60
CA GLY A 22 2.43 -16.18 -4.67
C GLY A 22 1.73 -16.37 -3.31
N LYS A 23 2.45 -16.34 -2.20
CA LYS A 23 1.85 -16.44 -0.86
C LYS A 23 1.04 -15.20 -0.48
N GLY A 24 1.22 -14.08 -1.19
CA GLY A 24 0.47 -12.86 -0.95
C GLY A 24 -1.04 -13.03 -1.13
N ALA A 25 -1.47 -13.88 -2.07
CA ALA A 25 -2.88 -14.19 -2.27
C ALA A 25 -3.49 -14.91 -1.06
N GLU A 26 -2.78 -15.88 -0.47
CA GLU A 26 -3.24 -16.61 0.73
C GLU A 26 -3.38 -15.67 1.93
N VAL A 27 -2.39 -14.81 2.15
CA VAL A 27 -2.42 -13.83 3.25
C VAL A 27 -3.55 -12.81 3.04
N GLY A 28 -3.73 -12.30 1.82
CA GLY A 28 -4.84 -11.41 1.49
C GLY A 28 -6.20 -12.04 1.82
N LYS A 29 -6.40 -13.29 1.40
CA LYS A 29 -7.61 -14.06 1.70
C LYS A 29 -7.81 -14.25 3.21
N GLN A 30 -6.77 -14.63 3.94
CA GLN A 30 -6.82 -14.78 5.40
C GLN A 30 -7.26 -13.48 6.07
N VAL A 31 -6.70 -12.33 5.67
CA VAL A 31 -7.08 -11.01 6.22
C VAL A 31 -8.55 -10.69 5.95
N VAL A 32 -9.02 -10.95 4.71
CA VAL A 32 -10.43 -10.75 4.37
C VAL A 32 -11.35 -11.62 5.24
N GLU A 33 -11.04 -12.90 5.41
CA GLU A 33 -11.81 -13.84 6.23
C GLU A 33 -11.88 -13.41 7.71
N LEU A 34 -10.74 -13.00 8.28
CA LEU A 34 -10.66 -12.51 9.66
C LEU A 34 -11.48 -11.22 9.86
N LEU A 35 -11.35 -10.27 8.95
CA LEU A 35 -12.13 -9.03 9.00
C LEU A 35 -13.63 -9.30 8.79
N GLN A 36 -14.01 -10.21 7.90
CA GLN A 36 -15.41 -10.60 7.72
C GLN A 36 -15.99 -11.26 8.98
N GLU A 37 -15.22 -12.09 9.68
CA GLU A 37 -15.65 -12.65 10.95
C GLU A 37 -15.87 -11.56 12.00
N ALA A 38 -14.93 -10.61 12.12
CA ALA A 38 -15.09 -9.45 13.00
C ALA A 38 -16.29 -8.60 12.59
N GLY A 39 -16.49 -8.37 11.29
CA GLY A 39 -17.60 -7.60 10.73
C GLY A 39 -18.97 -8.20 11.07
N ARG A 40 -19.10 -9.53 11.01
CA ARG A 40 -20.32 -10.21 11.44
C ARG A 40 -20.66 -9.98 12.92
N LYS A 41 -19.65 -9.85 13.77
CA LYS A 41 -19.82 -9.62 15.22
C LYS A 41 -20.14 -8.16 15.55
N HIS A 42 -19.62 -7.22 14.77
CA HIS A 42 -19.60 -5.79 15.10
C HIS A 42 -20.33 -4.90 14.09
N GLY A 43 -20.92 -5.46 13.06
CA GLY A 43 -21.82 -4.76 12.14
C GLY A 43 -21.12 -3.93 11.07
N PHE A 44 -19.92 -4.33 10.58
CA PHE A 44 -19.30 -3.69 9.42
C PHE A 44 -19.15 -4.67 8.24
N ASN A 45 -19.14 -4.12 7.04
CA ASN A 45 -18.96 -4.89 5.80
C ASN A 45 -17.49 -4.92 5.39
N VAL A 46 -17.11 -5.95 4.61
CA VAL A 46 -15.77 -6.08 4.05
C VAL A 46 -15.86 -6.29 2.55
N ILE A 47 -15.11 -5.51 1.78
CA ILE A 47 -14.96 -5.65 0.34
C ILE A 47 -13.49 -5.84 -0.03
N ASP A 48 -13.22 -6.63 -1.05
CA ASP A 48 -11.89 -6.77 -1.63
C ASP A 48 -11.79 -5.88 -2.87
N VAL A 49 -10.75 -5.05 -2.90
CA VAL A 49 -10.44 -4.14 -4.01
C VAL A 49 -9.09 -4.47 -4.65
N THR A 50 -8.54 -5.63 -4.34
CA THR A 50 -7.31 -6.14 -4.96
C THR A 50 -7.50 -6.30 -6.46
N GLY A 51 -6.57 -5.82 -7.25
CA GLY A 51 -6.52 -6.00 -8.70
C GLY A 51 -5.49 -7.05 -9.11
N GLU A 52 -5.37 -7.30 -10.40
CA GLU A 52 -4.40 -8.24 -10.96
C GLU A 52 -2.96 -7.70 -10.91
N SER A 53 -2.80 -6.38 -10.91
CA SER A 53 -1.53 -5.67 -10.83
C SER A 53 -1.56 -4.61 -9.71
N PHE A 54 -0.38 -3.99 -9.46
CA PHE A 54 -0.28 -2.84 -8.56
C PHE A 54 -1.14 -1.66 -9.05
N ASP A 55 -1.08 -1.36 -10.34
CA ASP A 55 -1.82 -0.23 -10.91
C ASP A 55 -3.32 -0.49 -10.91
N ASP A 56 -3.76 -1.72 -11.19
CA ASP A 56 -5.17 -2.12 -11.08
C ASP A 56 -5.68 -2.03 -9.64
N SER A 57 -4.88 -2.48 -8.68
CA SER A 57 -5.22 -2.38 -7.27
C SER A 57 -5.36 -0.93 -6.81
N LEU A 58 -4.44 -0.06 -7.24
CA LEU A 58 -4.52 1.37 -6.96
C LEU A 58 -5.75 2.02 -7.62
N ALA A 59 -6.02 1.68 -8.88
CA ALA A 59 -7.18 2.17 -9.62
C ALA A 59 -8.48 1.71 -8.94
N ASN A 60 -8.59 0.44 -8.58
CA ASN A 60 -9.75 -0.12 -7.89
C ASN A 60 -9.99 0.59 -6.55
N ALA A 61 -8.94 0.73 -5.72
CA ALA A 61 -9.05 1.41 -4.44
C ALA A 61 -9.48 2.87 -4.58
N ARG A 62 -9.00 3.59 -5.62
CA ARG A 62 -9.38 4.98 -5.90
C ARG A 62 -10.79 5.10 -6.45
N ASN A 63 -11.15 4.30 -7.44
CA ASN A 63 -12.44 4.38 -8.12
C ASN A 63 -13.59 4.02 -7.19
N ARG A 64 -13.35 3.07 -6.29
CA ARG A 64 -14.34 2.59 -5.32
C ARG A 64 -14.24 3.30 -3.96
N ARG A 65 -13.53 4.43 -3.88
CA ARG A 65 -13.30 5.17 -2.62
C ARG A 65 -14.60 5.55 -1.91
N ASN A 66 -15.68 5.78 -2.63
CA ASN A 66 -16.98 6.11 -2.04
C ASN A 66 -17.74 4.90 -1.47
N GLU A 67 -17.24 3.68 -1.70
CA GLU A 67 -17.88 2.45 -1.24
C GLU A 67 -17.35 1.97 0.12
N TYR A 68 -16.27 2.56 0.65
CA TYR A 68 -15.68 2.15 1.92
C TYR A 68 -15.31 3.35 2.80
N ASP A 69 -15.21 3.10 4.10
CA ASP A 69 -14.84 4.07 5.12
C ASP A 69 -13.36 3.89 5.56
N TYR A 70 -12.86 2.67 5.51
CA TYR A 70 -11.50 2.28 5.89
C TYR A 70 -10.86 1.48 4.77
N LEU A 71 -9.55 1.69 4.54
CA LEU A 71 -8.75 0.85 3.63
C LEU A 71 -7.74 0.05 4.45
N VAL A 72 -7.59 -1.24 4.18
CA VAL A 72 -6.57 -2.11 4.77
C VAL A 72 -5.61 -2.56 3.69
N ALA A 73 -4.35 -2.15 3.80
CA ALA A 73 -3.27 -2.58 2.92
C ALA A 73 -2.56 -3.82 3.49
N VAL A 74 -2.48 -4.88 2.68
CA VAL A 74 -1.87 -6.16 3.05
C VAL A 74 -0.61 -6.38 2.22
N GLY A 75 0.56 -6.36 2.85
CA GLY A 75 1.83 -6.54 2.16
C GLY A 75 2.99 -5.78 2.80
N GLY A 76 4.03 -5.49 2.03
CA GLY A 76 5.18 -4.69 2.45
C GLY A 76 5.02 -3.20 2.17
N ASP A 77 6.14 -2.46 2.24
CA ASP A 77 6.18 -0.99 2.08
C ASP A 77 5.56 -0.51 0.75
N GLY A 78 5.67 -1.30 -0.32
CA GLY A 78 5.00 -1.01 -1.59
C GLY A 78 3.48 -0.97 -1.48
N MET A 79 2.87 -1.89 -0.71
CA MET A 79 1.42 -1.89 -0.48
C MET A 79 0.99 -0.76 0.46
N ILE A 80 1.83 -0.39 1.41
CA ILE A 80 1.61 0.80 2.26
C ILE A 80 1.62 2.07 1.39
N ALA A 81 2.59 2.18 0.48
CA ALA A 81 2.65 3.28 -0.48
C ALA A 81 1.42 3.31 -1.40
N LEU A 82 0.92 2.15 -1.87
CA LEU A 82 -0.33 2.06 -2.62
C LEU A 82 -1.50 2.58 -1.78
N GLY A 83 -1.66 2.10 -0.55
CA GLY A 83 -2.70 2.53 0.37
C GLY A 83 -2.67 4.03 0.62
N ALA A 84 -1.49 4.59 0.90
CA ALA A 84 -1.29 6.03 1.07
C ALA A 84 -1.73 6.83 -0.17
N ASN A 85 -1.40 6.33 -1.36
CA ASN A 85 -1.83 6.95 -2.63
C ASN A 85 -3.31 6.75 -2.95
N ALA A 86 -3.94 5.72 -2.41
CA ALA A 86 -5.36 5.49 -2.57
C ALA A 86 -6.21 6.41 -1.67
N VAL A 87 -5.81 6.59 -0.40
CA VAL A 87 -6.60 7.36 0.59
C VAL A 87 -6.03 8.73 0.94
N GLY A 88 -4.85 9.08 0.46
CA GLY A 88 -4.21 10.35 0.76
C GLY A 88 -5.15 11.55 0.58
N CYS A 89 -5.18 12.45 1.55
CA CYS A 89 -6.06 13.63 1.62
C CYS A 89 -7.57 13.34 1.54
N SER A 90 -8.00 12.09 1.75
CA SER A 90 -9.43 11.73 1.73
C SER A 90 -10.09 11.72 3.11
N GLY A 91 -9.30 11.81 4.18
CA GLY A 91 -9.78 11.63 5.55
C GLY A 91 -10.12 10.18 5.92
N LYS A 92 -9.85 9.22 5.04
CA LYS A 92 -10.09 7.79 5.31
C LYS A 92 -8.86 7.16 5.96
N PRO A 93 -9.03 6.47 7.11
CA PRO A 93 -7.93 5.78 7.76
C PRO A 93 -7.40 4.60 6.95
N LEU A 94 -6.08 4.37 7.04
CA LEU A 94 -5.36 3.25 6.44
C LEU A 94 -4.95 2.25 7.53
N GLY A 95 -5.51 1.04 7.50
CA GLY A 95 -5.02 -0.09 8.27
C GLY A 95 -3.85 -0.78 7.55
N ILE A 96 -2.90 -1.31 8.31
CA ILE A 96 -1.69 -1.93 7.76
C ILE A 96 -1.52 -3.33 8.32
N VAL A 97 -1.48 -4.33 7.42
CA VAL A 97 -1.07 -5.70 7.72
C VAL A 97 0.28 -5.94 7.05
N ALA A 98 1.35 -5.69 7.79
CA ALA A 98 2.72 -5.70 7.29
C ALA A 98 3.27 -7.12 7.18
N THR A 99 3.41 -7.63 5.94
CA THR A 99 3.85 -9.00 5.63
C THR A 99 4.98 -9.05 4.59
N GLY A 100 5.59 -7.92 4.28
CA GLY A 100 6.76 -7.82 3.40
C GLY A 100 8.07 -8.18 4.08
N SER A 101 9.17 -8.05 3.37
CA SER A 101 10.53 -8.31 3.88
C SER A 101 11.11 -7.15 4.71
N GLY A 102 10.89 -5.90 4.30
CA GLY A 102 11.35 -4.70 5.01
C GLY A 102 10.38 -4.29 6.11
N ASN A 103 9.25 -3.77 5.69
CA ASN A 103 8.20 -3.23 6.56
C ASN A 103 8.69 -2.06 7.43
N ASP A 104 9.53 -1.20 6.85
CA ASP A 104 10.21 -0.13 7.60
C ASP A 104 9.23 0.89 8.14
N PHE A 105 8.21 1.24 7.35
CA PHE A 105 7.15 2.14 7.82
C PHE A 105 6.37 1.55 9.00
N ALA A 106 5.98 0.27 8.91
CA ALA A 106 5.26 -0.39 10.00
C ALA A 106 6.11 -0.52 11.26
N ARG A 107 7.42 -0.79 11.13
CA ARG A 107 8.37 -0.81 12.24
C ARG A 107 8.52 0.55 12.90
N GLY A 108 8.61 1.63 12.10
CA GLY A 108 8.70 3.00 12.59
C GLY A 108 7.49 3.43 13.41
N LEU A 109 6.32 2.86 13.13
CA LEU A 109 5.08 3.07 13.89
C LEU A 109 4.82 2.01 14.97
N GLU A 110 5.77 1.11 15.22
CA GLU A 110 5.65 0.01 16.20
C GLU A 110 4.45 -0.93 15.94
N LEU A 111 4.03 -1.03 14.66
CA LEU A 111 2.94 -1.91 14.27
C LEU A 111 3.39 -3.39 14.21
N PRO A 112 2.46 -4.35 14.39
CA PRO A 112 2.78 -5.77 14.24
C PRO A 112 3.32 -6.09 12.85
N VAL A 113 4.51 -6.71 12.78
CA VAL A 113 5.16 -7.15 11.52
C VAL A 113 5.13 -8.67 11.46
N ASN A 114 4.68 -9.22 10.32
CA ASN A 114 4.51 -10.66 10.09
C ASN A 114 3.64 -11.38 11.15
N ARG A 115 2.66 -10.65 11.70
CA ARG A 115 1.74 -11.12 12.73
C ARG A 115 0.32 -10.74 12.33
N VAL A 116 -0.23 -11.50 11.37
CA VAL A 116 -1.49 -11.17 10.68
C VAL A 116 -2.64 -11.00 11.66
N GLU A 117 -2.89 -12.00 12.53
CA GLU A 117 -3.98 -11.97 13.49
C GLU A 117 -3.87 -10.77 14.43
N THR A 118 -2.68 -10.51 14.97
CA THR A 118 -2.44 -9.37 15.86
C THR A 118 -2.69 -8.03 15.16
N ALA A 119 -2.30 -7.91 13.88
CA ALA A 119 -2.53 -6.71 13.09
C ALA A 119 -4.02 -6.51 12.82
N VAL A 120 -4.73 -7.56 12.45
CA VAL A 120 -6.18 -7.52 12.20
C VAL A 120 -6.95 -7.18 13.48
N ASP A 121 -6.58 -7.78 14.63
CA ASP A 121 -7.19 -7.44 15.94
C ASP A 121 -6.97 -5.97 16.30
N GLY A 122 -5.79 -5.45 16.06
CA GLY A 122 -5.48 -4.03 16.25
C GLY A 122 -6.32 -3.11 15.37
N ILE A 123 -6.41 -3.42 14.07
CA ILE A 123 -7.21 -2.67 13.09
C ILE A 123 -8.69 -2.71 13.48
N PHE A 124 -9.21 -3.89 13.72
CA PHE A 124 -10.60 -4.07 14.15
C PHE A 124 -10.90 -3.30 15.44
N GLY A 125 -10.02 -3.41 16.44
CA GLY A 125 -10.16 -2.66 17.68
C GLY A 125 -10.13 -1.14 17.49
N ALA A 126 -9.32 -0.63 16.55
CA ALA A 126 -9.30 0.79 16.18
C ALA A 126 -10.60 1.24 15.50
N ILE A 127 -11.13 0.43 14.58
CA ILE A 127 -12.40 0.70 13.89
C ILE A 127 -13.55 0.80 14.91
N VAL A 128 -13.66 -0.18 15.82
CA VAL A 128 -14.72 -0.19 16.84
C VAL A 128 -14.62 1.01 17.79
N ARG A 129 -13.43 1.45 18.14
CA ARG A 129 -13.21 2.62 19.00
C ARG A 129 -13.23 3.94 18.26
N GLY A 130 -13.24 3.94 16.92
CA GLY A 130 -13.09 5.15 16.10
C GLY A 130 -11.77 5.87 16.31
N THR A 131 -10.69 5.12 16.56
CA THR A 131 -9.36 5.69 16.85
C THR A 131 -8.39 5.51 15.69
N HIS A 132 -7.57 6.51 15.44
CA HIS A 132 -6.45 6.49 14.48
C HIS A 132 -5.34 7.42 14.94
N ILE A 133 -4.21 7.37 14.28
CA ILE A 133 -3.13 8.33 14.41
C ILE A 133 -2.99 9.09 13.09
N ASP A 134 -2.69 10.37 13.17
CA ASP A 134 -2.34 11.17 12.00
C ASP A 134 -0.84 11.02 11.72
N VAL A 135 -0.50 10.80 10.45
CA VAL A 135 0.87 10.66 10.00
C VAL A 135 1.11 11.60 8.84
N ASP A 136 2.15 12.41 8.94
CA ASP A 136 2.56 13.28 7.83
C ASP A 136 3.07 12.46 6.64
N MET A 137 2.72 12.89 5.45
CA MET A 137 3.21 12.31 4.20
C MET A 137 3.86 13.38 3.33
N GLY A 138 4.92 13.01 2.64
CA GLY A 138 5.48 13.84 1.58
C GLY A 138 4.72 13.66 0.27
N LEU A 139 4.67 14.71 -0.55
CA LEU A 139 4.13 14.67 -1.90
C LEU A 139 5.24 14.95 -2.91
N ALA A 140 5.54 13.96 -3.74
CA ALA A 140 6.45 14.11 -4.87
C ALA A 140 5.67 14.52 -6.12
N THR A 141 6.00 15.68 -6.69
CA THR A 141 5.40 16.18 -7.92
C THR A 141 6.48 16.56 -8.92
N SER A 142 6.27 16.26 -10.20
CA SER A 142 7.06 16.86 -11.29
C SER A 142 6.26 17.95 -11.96
N LEU A 143 6.90 19.05 -12.32
CA LEU A 143 6.26 20.18 -13.02
C LEU A 143 5.87 19.83 -14.46
N GLN A 144 6.60 18.89 -15.07
CA GLN A 144 6.34 18.36 -16.42
C GLN A 144 6.74 16.89 -16.46
N GLY A 145 6.30 16.14 -17.47
CA GLY A 145 6.76 14.78 -17.70
C GLY A 145 8.28 14.71 -17.68
N GLY A 146 8.85 13.78 -16.92
CA GLY A 146 10.29 13.62 -16.82
C GLY A 146 10.88 13.06 -18.11
N TYR A 147 12.14 13.38 -18.40
CA TYR A 147 12.90 12.72 -19.46
C TYR A 147 13.08 11.24 -19.13
N ALA A 148 13.03 10.39 -20.15
CA ALA A 148 13.46 9.02 -19.99
C ALA A 148 14.99 9.03 -19.83
N VAL A 149 15.50 8.40 -18.78
CA VAL A 149 16.93 8.16 -18.56
C VAL A 149 17.20 6.73 -18.99
N ASP A 150 18.24 6.49 -19.78
CA ASP A 150 18.71 5.14 -20.01
C ASP A 150 19.27 4.58 -18.69
N SER A 151 18.58 3.61 -18.13
CA SER A 151 18.97 3.00 -16.85
C SER A 151 20.29 2.20 -16.93
N SER A 152 20.79 1.91 -18.15
CA SER A 152 22.04 1.18 -18.36
C SER A 152 23.26 2.11 -18.41
N THR A 153 23.12 3.33 -18.92
CA THR A 153 24.23 4.28 -19.09
C THR A 153 24.13 5.49 -18.14
N GLY A 154 22.93 5.77 -17.63
CA GLY A 154 22.67 6.97 -16.82
C GLY A 154 22.65 8.27 -17.62
N ASP A 155 22.76 8.18 -18.97
CA ASP A 155 22.74 9.34 -19.84
C ASP A 155 21.30 9.83 -20.05
N ASP A 156 21.10 11.15 -19.98
CA ASP A 156 19.86 11.76 -20.39
C ASP A 156 19.64 11.51 -21.88
N LEU A 157 18.54 10.88 -22.25
CA LEU A 157 18.10 10.73 -23.64
C LEU A 157 17.61 12.10 -24.14
N VAL A 158 18.48 13.11 -24.07
CA VAL A 158 18.20 14.47 -24.51
C VAL A 158 18.44 14.53 -26.02
N GLY A 159 17.38 14.56 -26.78
CA GLY A 159 17.47 14.94 -28.19
C GLY A 159 16.77 14.04 -29.19
N ASP A 160 16.18 12.94 -28.79
CA ASP A 160 15.36 12.16 -29.69
C ASP A 160 13.87 12.49 -29.47
N SER A 161 13.27 13.16 -30.44
CA SER A 161 11.86 13.60 -30.38
C SER A 161 10.83 12.45 -30.28
N ASP A 162 11.30 11.22 -30.40
CA ASP A 162 10.47 10.01 -30.38
C ASP A 162 10.48 9.24 -29.06
N VAL A 163 11.24 9.70 -28.03
CA VAL A 163 11.21 9.07 -26.72
C VAL A 163 9.96 9.55 -25.95
N PRO A 164 9.04 8.66 -25.59
CA PRO A 164 7.84 9.06 -24.88
C PRO A 164 8.21 9.65 -23.51
N LEU A 165 7.78 10.89 -23.26
CA LEU A 165 7.89 11.52 -21.96
C LEU A 165 7.23 10.61 -20.91
N ARG A 166 7.95 10.33 -19.81
CA ARG A 166 7.33 9.65 -18.67
C ARG A 166 6.20 10.52 -18.14
N PRO A 167 5.06 9.92 -17.72
CA PRO A 167 3.95 10.67 -17.15
C PRO A 167 4.43 11.46 -15.93
N ALA A 168 3.85 12.66 -15.74
CA ALA A 168 4.14 13.49 -14.58
C ALA A 168 3.96 12.71 -13.27
N VAL A 169 4.92 12.85 -12.38
CA VAL A 169 4.83 12.25 -11.04
C VAL A 169 3.92 13.11 -10.16
N ASN A 170 2.96 12.47 -9.52
CA ASN A 170 2.13 13.04 -8.47
C ASN A 170 1.78 11.93 -7.49
N ARG A 171 2.66 11.68 -6.51
CA ARG A 171 2.54 10.55 -5.60
C ARG A 171 2.89 10.92 -4.17
N PHE A 172 2.08 10.45 -3.23
CA PHE A 172 2.41 10.48 -1.82
C PHE A 172 3.46 9.42 -1.48
N TYR A 173 4.33 9.76 -0.55
CA TYR A 173 5.23 8.80 0.09
C TYR A 173 5.16 8.97 1.63
N ALA A 174 5.09 7.86 2.34
CA ALA A 174 4.95 7.83 3.80
C ALA A 174 6.25 7.37 4.49
N GLY A 175 7.17 6.77 3.76
CA GLY A 175 8.45 6.29 4.26
C GLY A 175 9.61 7.04 3.62
N MET A 176 10.30 6.40 2.68
CA MET A 176 11.50 6.92 2.04
C MET A 176 11.22 7.30 0.58
N LEU A 177 11.77 8.43 0.16
CA LEU A 177 11.88 8.82 -1.25
C LEU A 177 13.34 8.71 -1.67
N SER A 178 13.64 7.76 -2.54
CA SER A 178 14.99 7.58 -3.10
C SER A 178 15.16 8.42 -4.36
N CYS A 179 16.31 9.08 -4.49
CA CYS A 179 16.68 9.85 -5.67
C CYS A 179 18.16 9.68 -6.01
N GLY A 180 18.53 9.94 -7.27
CA GLY A 180 19.92 9.84 -7.73
C GLY A 180 20.45 8.40 -7.67
N LEU A 181 21.64 8.21 -7.09
CA LEU A 181 22.32 6.91 -7.02
C LEU A 181 21.49 5.85 -6.31
N ASP A 182 20.85 6.21 -5.22
CA ASP A 182 20.01 5.30 -4.44
C ASP A 182 18.80 4.80 -5.26
N ALA A 183 18.15 5.68 -6.01
CA ALA A 183 17.09 5.29 -6.95
C ALA A 183 17.60 4.35 -8.05
N SER A 184 18.81 4.60 -8.58
CA SER A 184 19.42 3.75 -9.61
C SER A 184 19.77 2.36 -9.08
N ILE A 185 20.25 2.26 -7.84
CA ILE A 185 20.52 0.97 -7.18
C ILE A 185 19.21 0.20 -7.00
N ASN A 186 18.17 0.87 -6.54
CA ASN A 186 16.85 0.27 -6.34
C ASN A 186 16.23 -0.24 -7.65
N ASP A 187 16.33 0.54 -8.72
CA ASP A 187 15.88 0.15 -10.06
C ASP A 187 16.61 -1.11 -10.56
N ARG A 188 17.96 -1.14 -10.44
CA ARG A 188 18.77 -2.32 -10.79
C ARG A 188 18.41 -3.54 -9.95
N ALA A 189 18.19 -3.38 -8.65
CA ALA A 189 17.80 -4.47 -7.76
C ALA A 189 16.45 -5.07 -8.18
N ASN A 190 15.47 -4.23 -8.53
CA ASN A 190 14.15 -4.66 -8.98
C ASN A 190 14.18 -5.41 -10.32
N HIS A 191 15.14 -5.11 -11.19
CA HIS A 191 15.32 -5.79 -12.49
C HIS A 191 16.34 -6.96 -12.42
N SER A 192 17.01 -7.15 -11.28
CA SER A 192 17.99 -8.23 -11.12
C SER A 192 17.30 -9.58 -10.96
N ARG A 193 17.98 -10.66 -11.45
CA ARG A 193 17.56 -12.04 -11.23
C ARG A 193 18.06 -12.62 -9.90
N LEU A 194 18.73 -11.80 -9.09
CA LEU A 194 19.27 -12.22 -7.80
C LEU A 194 18.13 -12.29 -6.77
N PRO A 195 18.23 -13.18 -5.78
CA PRO A 195 17.28 -13.20 -4.67
C PRO A 195 17.26 -11.86 -3.94
N ASN A 196 16.07 -11.38 -3.58
CA ASN A 196 15.93 -10.13 -2.83
C ASN A 196 16.79 -10.18 -1.55
N GLY A 197 17.63 -9.17 -1.37
CA GLY A 197 18.56 -9.07 -0.25
C GLY A 197 19.99 -9.54 -0.54
N SER A 198 20.33 -9.87 -1.79
CA SER A 198 21.68 -10.27 -2.23
C SER A 198 22.43 -9.15 -2.97
N VAL A 199 22.27 -7.90 -2.52
CA VAL A 199 23.01 -6.75 -3.05
C VAL A 199 24.00 -6.26 -2.02
#